data_ec6e2b46d22b5e8ecf08254ef78c2d22
#
_entry.id   ec6e2b46d22b5e8ecf08254ef78c2d22
#
_cell.length_a   1.000
_cell.length_b   1.000
_cell.length_c   1.000
_cell.angle_alpha   90.00
_cell.angle_beta   90.00
_cell.angle_gamma   90.00
#
_symmetry.space_group_name_H-M   'P 1'
#
loop_
_entity.id
_entity.type
_entity.pdbx_description
1 polymer ?
#
loop_
_entity_poly.entity_id
_entity_poly.type
_entity_poly.pdbx_seq_one_letter_code
_entity_poly.pdbx_strand_id
1 'polypeptide(L)'
;MHNLLADRHLDRGAKLLAGALSYLRPELRHPERIPQGGVLLVGNHALMGIDSFALYPLLWRHTQRLPRGLADRFLFKVPGLHKVFHSVGAIEGHPDQAVDLLRQGEMCLVYPGGSAESFKSPAQRYQLFWKDRLGFAKVALRAQVPVVPIMAAGVDHAYRYLFRDKLLVRHVAGQGKARYDFPVSLGLGILPLPVQFTYHVGEPIQPPQGAHLADDPRAVEAFQGLVWRAAQGQLDEAVRQWQAQPRDWLDALGRKLAG
;
A
#
# COMPACT_ATOMS: atom_id res chain seq x y z
N MET A 1 -25.85 2.89 11.94
CA MET A 1 -25.29 3.49 13.18
C MET A 1 -23.81 3.10 13.25
N HIS A 2 -22.89 3.96 12.80
CA HIS A 2 -21.46 3.75 13.00
C HIS A 2 -21.17 3.69 14.51
N ASN A 3 -20.42 2.70 14.93
CA ASN A 3 -20.11 2.43 16.32
C ASN A 3 -19.10 3.48 16.84
N LEU A 4 -19.58 4.57 17.43
CA LEU A 4 -18.79 5.69 17.98
C LEU A 4 -17.64 5.27 18.92
N LEU A 5 -17.73 4.08 19.51
CA LEU A 5 -16.65 3.53 20.34
C LEU A 5 -15.51 2.96 19.49
N ALA A 6 -15.82 2.32 18.36
CA ALA A 6 -14.82 1.84 17.41
C ALA A 6 -14.05 3.02 16.81
N ASP A 7 -14.73 4.13 16.48
CA ASP A 7 -14.11 5.33 15.93
C ASP A 7 -13.10 5.98 16.90
N ARG A 8 -13.40 6.01 18.22
CA ARG A 8 -12.48 6.54 19.23
C ARG A 8 -11.21 5.71 19.41
N HIS A 9 -11.31 4.38 19.31
CA HIS A 9 -10.14 3.49 19.38
C HIS A 9 -9.27 3.61 18.13
N LEU A 10 -9.90 3.73 16.96
CA LEU A 10 -9.21 3.95 15.69
C LEU A 10 -8.48 5.30 15.67
N ASP A 11 -9.12 6.38 16.15
CA ASP A 11 -8.49 7.70 16.28
C ASP A 11 -7.28 7.69 17.20
N ARG A 12 -7.38 7.03 18.37
CA ARG A 12 -6.24 6.86 19.28
C ARG A 12 -5.11 6.05 18.66
N GLY A 13 -5.42 4.94 18.01
CA GLY A 13 -4.45 4.11 17.31
C GLY A 13 -3.74 4.87 16.18
N ALA A 14 -4.48 5.61 15.38
CA ALA A 14 -3.93 6.44 14.31
C ALA A 14 -3.01 7.54 14.86
N LYS A 15 -3.38 8.20 15.98
CA LYS A 15 -2.55 9.22 16.63
C LYS A 15 -1.26 8.65 17.21
N LEU A 16 -1.33 7.48 17.86
CA LEU A 16 -0.15 6.79 18.40
C LEU A 16 0.81 6.39 17.28
N LEU A 17 0.28 5.83 16.19
CA LEU A 17 1.06 5.43 15.03
C LEU A 17 1.68 6.65 14.34
N ALA A 18 0.92 7.73 14.18
CA ALA A 18 1.44 9.00 13.64
C ALA A 18 2.58 9.55 14.49
N GLY A 19 2.46 9.49 15.83
CA GLY A 19 3.53 9.89 16.76
C GLY A 19 4.76 9.02 16.62
N ALA A 20 4.60 7.69 16.61
CA ALA A 20 5.69 6.73 16.50
C ALA A 20 6.46 6.84 15.16
N LEU A 21 5.76 7.19 14.07
CA LEU A 21 6.34 7.30 12.73
C LEU A 21 6.60 8.76 12.29
N SER A 22 6.46 9.73 13.20
CA SER A 22 6.65 11.16 12.90
C SER A 22 8.06 11.50 12.38
N TYR A 23 9.07 10.75 12.78
CA TYR A 23 10.45 10.92 12.30
C TYR A 23 10.62 10.59 10.81
N LEU A 24 9.68 9.86 10.19
CA LEU A 24 9.62 9.63 8.74
C LEU A 24 9.02 10.83 7.99
N ARG A 25 8.50 11.82 8.73
CA ARG A 25 7.87 13.05 8.18
C ARG A 25 6.94 12.74 7.01
N PRO A 26 5.98 11.82 7.20
CA PRO A 26 5.12 11.40 6.12
C PRO A 26 4.24 12.54 5.66
N GLU A 27 4.18 12.76 4.35
CA GLU A 27 3.42 13.81 3.68
C GLU A 27 2.45 13.20 2.69
N LEU A 28 1.19 13.68 2.66
CA LEU A 28 0.17 13.29 1.67
C LEU A 28 -0.12 14.48 0.76
N ARG A 29 0.12 14.31 -0.53
CA ARG A 29 -0.11 15.32 -1.56
C ARG A 29 -1.37 15.00 -2.33
N HIS A 30 -2.14 16.04 -2.62
CA HIS A 30 -3.41 15.98 -3.36
C HIS A 30 -4.49 15.10 -2.71
N PRO A 31 -4.71 15.15 -1.37
CA PRO A 31 -5.75 14.36 -0.71
C PRO A 31 -7.17 14.70 -1.20
N GLU A 32 -7.38 15.90 -1.76
CA GLU A 32 -8.63 16.37 -2.34
C GLU A 32 -9.10 15.52 -3.55
N ARG A 33 -8.20 14.75 -4.16
CA ARG A 33 -8.51 13.83 -5.27
C ARG A 33 -9.19 12.54 -4.83
N ILE A 34 -9.20 12.25 -3.53
CA ILE A 34 -9.89 11.06 -3.03
C ILE A 34 -11.40 11.34 -3.00
N PRO A 35 -12.20 10.68 -3.84
CA PRO A 35 -13.62 10.95 -3.92
C PRO A 35 -14.35 10.49 -2.65
N GLN A 36 -15.49 11.11 -2.38
CA GLN A 36 -16.42 10.61 -1.38
C GLN A 36 -17.10 9.33 -1.87
N GLY A 37 -17.53 8.47 -0.94
CA GLY A 37 -18.14 7.18 -1.27
C GLY A 37 -17.12 6.10 -1.57
N GLY A 38 -17.54 5.07 -2.30
CA GLY A 38 -16.71 3.91 -2.61
C GLY A 38 -15.53 4.27 -3.51
N VAL A 39 -14.33 3.89 -3.09
CA VAL A 39 -13.10 4.13 -3.85
C VAL A 39 -12.09 3.04 -3.59
N LEU A 40 -11.43 2.57 -4.64
CA LEU A 40 -10.34 1.62 -4.54
C LEU A 40 -9.00 2.33 -4.69
N LEU A 41 -8.27 2.48 -3.60
CA LEU A 41 -6.90 2.98 -3.61
C LEU A 41 -5.95 1.85 -4.04
N VAL A 42 -5.02 2.14 -4.95
CA VAL A 42 -3.97 1.21 -5.37
C VAL A 42 -2.60 1.84 -5.15
N GLY A 43 -1.69 1.14 -4.48
CA GLY A 43 -0.38 1.66 -4.11
C GLY A 43 0.79 0.75 -4.47
N ASN A 44 2.02 1.32 -4.51
CA ASN A 44 3.25 0.55 -4.50
C ASN A 44 3.55 0.08 -3.08
N HIS A 45 4.14 -1.13 -2.95
CA HIS A 45 4.32 -1.79 -1.66
C HIS A 45 5.79 -1.86 -1.25
N ALA A 46 6.05 -1.54 0.02
CA ALA A 46 7.37 -1.60 0.62
C ALA A 46 7.49 -2.72 1.65
N LEU A 47 8.72 -3.03 2.03
CA LEU A 47 9.04 -4.08 3.00
C LEU A 47 8.32 -3.83 4.33
N MET A 48 7.82 -4.92 4.95
CA MET A 48 7.11 -4.92 6.23
C MET A 48 5.78 -4.13 6.23
N GLY A 49 5.30 -3.66 5.08
CA GLY A 49 4.07 -2.86 5.00
C GLY A 49 4.18 -1.49 5.65
N ILE A 50 5.41 -0.99 5.83
CA ILE A 50 5.65 0.30 6.51
C ILE A 50 4.98 1.48 5.80
N ASP A 51 4.84 1.37 4.48
CA ASP A 51 4.07 2.27 3.63
C ASP A 51 2.63 2.43 4.12
N SER A 52 1.95 1.32 4.45
CA SER A 52 0.58 1.35 4.97
C SER A 52 0.50 2.00 6.34
N PHE A 53 1.39 1.63 7.25
CA PHE A 53 1.38 2.16 8.62
C PHE A 53 1.60 3.68 8.66
N ALA A 54 2.42 4.23 7.76
CA ALA A 54 2.62 5.66 7.68
C ALA A 54 1.50 6.39 6.90
N LEU A 55 0.82 5.70 5.96
CA LEU A 55 -0.26 6.27 5.15
C LEU A 55 -1.59 6.40 5.92
N TYR A 56 -1.94 5.43 6.76
CA TYR A 56 -3.25 5.38 7.41
C TYR A 56 -3.57 6.62 8.27
N PRO A 57 -2.65 7.12 9.13
CA PRO A 57 -2.87 8.36 9.87
C PRO A 57 -3.08 9.58 8.97
N LEU A 58 -2.40 9.64 7.82
CA LEU A 58 -2.56 10.73 6.86
C LEU A 58 -3.95 10.69 6.21
N LEU A 59 -4.39 9.52 5.76
CA LEU A 59 -5.74 9.36 5.20
C LEU A 59 -6.80 9.72 6.23
N TRP A 60 -6.68 9.26 7.47
CA TRP A 60 -7.60 9.63 8.54
C TRP A 60 -7.64 11.15 8.76
N ARG A 61 -6.48 11.78 8.83
CA ARG A 61 -6.40 13.24 9.05
C ARG A 61 -7.09 14.05 7.96
N HIS A 62 -6.96 13.63 6.70
CA HIS A 62 -7.47 14.40 5.55
C HIS A 62 -8.89 14.03 5.13
N THR A 63 -9.28 12.77 5.29
CA THR A 63 -10.57 12.27 4.78
C THR A 63 -11.56 11.88 5.88
N GLN A 64 -11.10 11.78 7.14
CA GLN A 64 -11.84 11.21 8.27
C GLN A 64 -12.32 9.77 8.00
N ARG A 65 -11.61 9.06 7.10
CA ARG A 65 -11.90 7.68 6.71
C ARG A 65 -10.62 6.85 6.81
N LEU A 66 -10.76 5.62 7.30
CA LEU A 66 -9.69 4.62 7.25
C LEU A 66 -9.96 3.63 6.13
N PRO A 67 -8.97 3.32 5.29
CA PRO A 67 -9.17 2.33 4.24
C PRO A 67 -9.29 0.93 4.84
N ARG A 68 -10.14 0.10 4.23
CA ARG A 68 -10.12 -1.35 4.44
C ARG A 68 -8.97 -1.93 3.63
N GLY A 69 -7.87 -2.26 4.30
CA GLY A 69 -6.70 -2.87 3.65
C GLY A 69 -7.01 -4.31 3.22
N LEU A 70 -6.86 -4.58 1.93
CA LEU A 70 -7.03 -5.93 1.39
C LEU A 70 -5.69 -6.66 1.46
N ALA A 71 -5.48 -7.43 2.52
CA ALA A 71 -4.22 -8.13 2.77
C ALA A 71 -4.28 -9.61 2.37
N ASP A 72 -3.11 -10.19 2.05
CA ASP A 72 -3.00 -11.61 1.69
C ASP A 72 -3.41 -12.49 2.88
N ARG A 73 -4.22 -13.52 2.61
CA ARG A 73 -4.68 -14.50 3.59
C ARG A 73 -3.55 -15.13 4.41
N PHE A 74 -2.36 -15.24 3.85
CA PHE A 74 -1.20 -15.78 4.54
C PHE A 74 -0.84 -14.95 5.77
N LEU A 75 -0.95 -13.62 5.70
CA LEU A 75 -0.60 -12.72 6.80
C LEU A 75 -1.52 -12.92 8.03
N PHE A 76 -2.79 -13.28 7.81
CA PHE A 76 -3.73 -13.57 8.88
C PHE A 76 -3.47 -14.93 9.58
N LYS A 77 -2.68 -15.81 8.96
CA LYS A 77 -2.30 -17.11 9.55
C LYS A 77 -1.08 -17.02 10.46
N VAL A 78 -0.36 -15.89 10.46
CA VAL A 78 0.80 -15.68 11.32
C VAL A 78 0.33 -15.34 12.74
N PRO A 79 0.70 -16.13 13.78
CA PRO A 79 0.29 -15.87 15.15
C PRO A 79 0.65 -14.46 15.62
N GLY A 80 -0.32 -13.73 16.19
CA GLY A 80 -0.16 -12.35 16.66
C GLY A 80 -0.36 -11.28 15.60
N LEU A 81 0.00 -11.53 14.33
CA LEU A 81 -0.10 -10.57 13.26
C LEU A 81 -1.57 -10.26 12.88
N HIS A 82 -2.45 -11.26 12.96
CA HIS A 82 -3.88 -11.09 12.70
C HIS A 82 -4.52 -9.99 13.58
N LYS A 83 -4.13 -9.90 14.86
CA LYS A 83 -4.65 -8.85 15.77
C LYS A 83 -4.22 -7.45 15.34
N VAL A 84 -2.98 -7.31 14.88
CA VAL A 84 -2.45 -6.04 14.37
C VAL A 84 -3.18 -5.64 13.10
N PHE A 85 -3.36 -6.56 12.14
CA PHE A 85 -4.07 -6.26 10.90
C PHE A 85 -5.54 -5.91 11.14
N HIS A 86 -6.24 -6.64 12.00
CA HIS A 86 -7.61 -6.29 12.38
C HIS A 86 -7.70 -4.93 13.08
N SER A 87 -6.74 -4.57 13.93
CA SER A 87 -6.75 -3.28 14.63
C SER A 87 -6.58 -2.07 13.72
N VAL A 88 -5.97 -2.27 12.54
CA VAL A 88 -5.83 -1.22 11.51
C VAL A 88 -6.88 -1.34 10.39
N GLY A 89 -7.92 -2.17 10.58
CA GLY A 89 -9.03 -2.31 9.63
C GLY A 89 -8.70 -3.15 8.39
N ALA A 90 -7.57 -3.87 8.40
CA ALA A 90 -7.25 -4.80 7.32
C ALA A 90 -8.16 -6.04 7.37
N ILE A 91 -8.59 -6.48 6.20
CA ILE A 91 -9.42 -7.67 6.01
C ILE A 91 -8.71 -8.67 5.09
N GLU A 92 -9.09 -9.95 5.21
CA GLU A 92 -8.65 -10.92 4.21
C GLU A 92 -9.09 -10.48 2.82
N GLY A 93 -8.14 -10.46 1.87
CA GLY A 93 -8.38 -10.06 0.49
C GLY A 93 -9.31 -11.03 -0.24
N HIS A 94 -10.62 -10.94 0.04
CA HIS A 94 -11.66 -11.68 -0.68
C HIS A 94 -12.32 -10.74 -1.71
N PRO A 95 -12.27 -11.04 -3.03
CA PRO A 95 -12.79 -10.15 -4.06
C PRO A 95 -14.25 -9.74 -3.87
N ASP A 96 -15.13 -10.68 -3.50
CA ASP A 96 -16.55 -10.39 -3.32
C ASP A 96 -16.80 -9.46 -2.12
N GLN A 97 -16.11 -9.69 -1.01
CA GLN A 97 -16.19 -8.81 0.16
C GLN A 97 -15.68 -7.40 -0.17
N ALA A 98 -14.62 -7.28 -0.96
CA ALA A 98 -14.12 -5.98 -1.41
C ALA A 98 -15.16 -5.24 -2.27
N VAL A 99 -15.84 -5.94 -3.18
CA VAL A 99 -16.93 -5.38 -4.00
C VAL A 99 -18.07 -4.87 -3.14
N ASP A 100 -18.48 -5.65 -2.14
CA ASP A 100 -19.58 -5.28 -1.24
C ASP A 100 -19.24 -4.04 -0.40
N LEU A 101 -18.04 -3.97 0.16
CA LEU A 101 -17.56 -2.79 0.91
C LEU A 101 -17.52 -1.53 0.03
N LEU A 102 -16.98 -1.65 -1.18
CA LEU A 102 -16.91 -0.54 -2.13
C LEU A 102 -18.32 -0.04 -2.52
N ARG A 103 -19.27 -0.93 -2.75
CA ARG A 103 -20.69 -0.58 -3.04
C ARG A 103 -21.39 0.07 -1.84
N GLN A 104 -20.96 -0.25 -0.62
CA GLN A 104 -21.44 0.40 0.60
C GLN A 104 -20.81 1.79 0.84
N GLY A 105 -19.94 2.24 -0.06
CA GLY A 105 -19.28 3.54 0.05
C GLY A 105 -17.97 3.51 0.83
N GLU A 106 -17.44 2.33 1.17
CA GLU A 106 -16.18 2.22 1.89
C GLU A 106 -14.97 2.53 0.98
N MET A 107 -13.90 3.01 1.59
CA MET A 107 -12.59 3.17 0.96
C MET A 107 -11.78 1.90 1.18
N CYS A 108 -11.36 1.25 0.10
CA CYS A 108 -10.48 0.08 0.16
C CYS A 108 -9.07 0.42 -0.32
N LEU A 109 -8.05 -0.24 0.22
CA LEU A 109 -6.65 -0.11 -0.20
C LEU A 109 -6.10 -1.47 -0.57
N VAL A 110 -5.47 -1.56 -1.73
CA VAL A 110 -4.77 -2.76 -2.18
C VAL A 110 -3.40 -2.42 -2.76
N TYR A 111 -2.47 -3.32 -2.57
CA TYR A 111 -1.15 -3.29 -3.18
C TYR A 111 -1.07 -4.43 -4.22
N PRO A 112 -1.32 -4.15 -5.50
CA PRO A 112 -1.45 -5.21 -6.51
C PRO A 112 -0.19 -6.07 -6.67
N GLY A 113 0.99 -5.49 -6.46
CA GLY A 113 2.27 -6.21 -6.50
C GLY A 113 2.47 -7.22 -5.37
N GLY A 114 1.77 -7.00 -4.24
CA GLY A 114 1.80 -7.88 -3.06
C GLY A 114 3.21 -8.13 -2.53
N SER A 115 3.44 -9.33 -1.97
CA SER A 115 4.74 -9.71 -1.39
C SER A 115 5.89 -9.72 -2.41
N ALA A 116 5.62 -9.94 -3.69
CA ALA A 116 6.66 -9.86 -4.73
C ALA A 116 7.26 -8.46 -4.82
N GLU A 117 6.41 -7.45 -4.72
CA GLU A 117 6.82 -6.05 -4.74
C GLU A 117 7.43 -5.60 -3.42
N SER A 118 6.88 -6.06 -2.28
CA SER A 118 7.49 -5.80 -0.96
C SER A 118 8.91 -6.32 -0.85
N PHE A 119 9.23 -7.42 -1.54
CA PHE A 119 10.53 -8.10 -1.46
C PHE A 119 11.46 -7.77 -2.64
N LYS A 120 11.21 -6.69 -3.35
CA LYS A 120 12.06 -6.24 -4.46
C LYS A 120 13.48 -5.91 -4.00
N SER A 121 14.44 -6.09 -4.91
CA SER A 121 15.84 -5.74 -4.69
C SER A 121 16.06 -4.23 -4.86
N PRO A 122 17.20 -3.68 -4.42
CA PRO A 122 17.53 -2.25 -4.65
C PRO A 122 17.49 -1.84 -6.13
N ALA A 123 17.87 -2.72 -7.05
CA ALA A 123 17.81 -2.45 -8.50
C ALA A 123 16.36 -2.38 -9.05
N GLN A 124 15.39 -2.85 -8.27
CA GLN A 124 13.97 -2.88 -8.63
C GLN A 124 13.15 -1.83 -7.88
N ARG A 125 13.82 -0.91 -7.14
CA ARG A 125 13.14 0.18 -6.43
C ARG A 125 12.25 0.96 -7.39
N TYR A 126 11.04 1.30 -6.92
CA TYR A 126 10.04 2.07 -7.66
C TYR A 126 9.52 1.43 -8.95
N GLN A 127 9.68 0.11 -9.12
CA GLN A 127 9.05 -0.64 -10.18
C GLN A 127 7.77 -1.30 -9.67
N LEU A 128 6.67 -1.17 -10.42
CA LEU A 128 5.39 -1.79 -10.10
C LEU A 128 5.30 -3.20 -10.70
N PHE A 129 5.12 -4.21 -9.86
CA PHE A 129 5.02 -5.62 -10.26
C PHE A 129 3.56 -6.05 -10.50
N TRP A 130 2.82 -5.24 -11.25
CA TRP A 130 1.37 -5.41 -11.44
C TRP A 130 0.98 -6.10 -12.73
N LYS A 131 1.93 -6.44 -13.64
CA LYS A 131 1.66 -6.90 -15.00
C LYS A 131 0.57 -7.98 -15.10
N ASP A 132 0.62 -8.98 -14.22
CA ASP A 132 -0.32 -10.11 -14.21
C ASP A 132 -1.32 -10.03 -13.04
N ARG A 133 -1.48 -8.85 -12.44
CA ARG A 133 -2.33 -8.62 -11.27
C ARG A 133 -3.66 -8.00 -11.68
N LEU A 134 -4.56 -8.83 -12.15
CA LEU A 134 -5.87 -8.42 -12.67
C LEU A 134 -6.95 -8.26 -11.58
N GLY A 135 -6.69 -8.74 -10.35
CA GLY A 135 -7.71 -8.83 -9.29
C GLY A 135 -8.33 -7.48 -8.92
N PHE A 136 -7.52 -6.44 -8.76
CA PHE A 136 -8.02 -5.11 -8.40
C PHE A 136 -8.89 -4.50 -9.51
N ALA A 137 -8.52 -4.72 -10.79
CA ALA A 137 -9.30 -4.23 -11.93
C ALA A 137 -10.67 -4.93 -12.00
N LYS A 138 -10.72 -6.25 -11.77
CA LYS A 138 -12.00 -6.99 -11.68
C LYS A 138 -12.87 -6.46 -10.54
N VAL A 139 -12.30 -6.20 -9.38
CA VAL A 139 -13.03 -5.64 -8.22
C VAL A 139 -13.61 -4.27 -8.55
N ALA A 140 -12.81 -3.37 -9.14
CA ALA A 140 -13.27 -2.04 -9.51
C ALA A 140 -14.36 -2.06 -10.59
N LEU A 141 -14.21 -2.91 -11.61
CA LEU A 141 -15.21 -3.13 -12.65
C LEU A 141 -16.52 -3.67 -12.07
N ARG A 142 -16.46 -4.68 -11.19
CA ARG A 142 -17.67 -5.24 -10.55
C ARG A 142 -18.36 -4.27 -9.61
N ALA A 143 -17.59 -3.49 -8.87
CA ALA A 143 -18.11 -2.50 -7.92
C ALA A 143 -18.56 -1.20 -8.63
N GLN A 144 -18.09 -0.92 -9.85
CA GLN A 144 -18.31 0.34 -10.60
C GLN A 144 -17.87 1.57 -9.80
N VAL A 145 -16.69 1.49 -9.15
CA VAL A 145 -16.09 2.57 -8.37
C VAL A 145 -14.77 3.02 -8.98
N PRO A 146 -14.36 4.28 -8.79
CA PRO A 146 -13.08 4.78 -9.26
C PRO A 146 -11.90 4.07 -8.59
N VAL A 147 -10.84 3.88 -9.35
CA VAL A 147 -9.52 3.50 -8.86
C VAL A 147 -8.67 4.76 -8.74
N VAL A 148 -8.07 4.97 -7.56
CA VAL A 148 -7.18 6.11 -7.32
C VAL A 148 -5.79 5.60 -7.01
N PRO A 149 -4.79 5.84 -7.87
CA PRO A 149 -3.40 5.56 -7.56
C PRO A 149 -2.92 6.42 -6.38
N ILE A 150 -2.25 5.80 -5.42
CA ILE A 150 -1.59 6.49 -4.30
C ILE A 150 -0.14 6.02 -4.23
N MET A 151 0.76 6.80 -4.82
CA MET A 151 2.14 6.41 -5.03
C MET A 151 3.06 7.00 -3.97
N ALA A 152 3.87 6.12 -3.38
CA ALA A 152 4.77 6.46 -2.28
C ALA A 152 6.23 6.52 -2.74
N ALA A 153 6.87 7.67 -2.53
CA ALA A 153 8.32 7.84 -2.69
C ALA A 153 9.01 7.86 -1.31
N GLY A 154 10.26 7.42 -1.26
CA GLY A 154 11.03 7.26 -0.03
C GLY A 154 10.87 5.88 0.64
N VAL A 155 9.72 5.25 0.49
CA VAL A 155 9.38 3.97 1.17
C VAL A 155 10.32 2.82 0.81
N ASP A 156 10.84 2.77 -0.41
CA ASP A 156 11.80 1.75 -0.85
C ASP A 156 13.22 1.96 -0.27
N HIS A 157 13.45 3.09 0.41
CA HIS A 157 14.67 3.39 1.15
C HIS A 157 14.51 3.24 2.67
N ALA A 158 13.35 2.73 3.11
CA ALA A 158 13.07 2.53 4.53
C ALA A 158 14.02 1.53 5.22
N TYR A 159 14.61 0.64 4.43
CA TYR A 159 15.53 -0.37 4.94
C TYR A 159 16.74 -0.52 4.03
N ARG A 160 17.92 -0.73 4.64
CA ARG A 160 19.12 -1.13 3.92
C ARG A 160 19.03 -2.60 3.58
N TYR A 161 19.08 -2.91 2.29
CA TYR A 161 19.16 -4.28 1.80
C TYR A 161 20.56 -4.85 2.09
N LEU A 162 20.62 -6.05 2.67
CA LEU A 162 21.88 -6.76 2.92
C LEU A 162 22.06 -7.90 1.92
N PHE A 163 21.17 -8.89 1.95
CA PHE A 163 21.18 -10.05 1.06
C PHE A 163 19.79 -10.73 1.06
N ARG A 164 19.65 -11.76 0.23
CA ARG A 164 18.47 -12.64 0.23
C ARG A 164 18.80 -13.96 0.92
N ASP A 165 17.92 -14.40 1.81
CA ASP A 165 18.05 -15.66 2.49
C ASP A 165 16.87 -16.58 2.17
N LYS A 166 17.19 -17.72 1.50
CA LYS A 166 16.21 -18.76 1.17
C LYS A 166 15.83 -19.62 2.37
N LEU A 167 16.73 -19.77 3.34
CA LEU A 167 16.52 -20.58 4.55
C LEU A 167 15.53 -19.93 5.49
N LEU A 168 15.63 -18.61 5.69
CA LEU A 168 14.69 -17.84 6.51
C LEU A 168 13.26 -17.96 5.97
N VAL A 169 13.09 -17.93 4.65
CA VAL A 169 11.78 -18.10 4.01
C VAL A 169 11.21 -19.51 4.28
N ARG A 170 12.02 -20.53 4.24
CA ARG A 170 11.60 -21.92 4.56
C ARG A 170 11.11 -22.08 6.00
N HIS A 171 11.73 -21.38 6.95
CA HIS A 171 11.35 -21.41 8.37
C HIS A 171 10.05 -20.62 8.64
N VAL A 172 9.90 -19.45 8.04
CA VAL A 172 8.75 -18.56 8.30
C VAL A 172 7.50 -18.95 7.49
N ALA A 173 7.67 -19.42 6.26
CA ALA A 173 6.55 -19.72 5.34
C ALA A 173 6.18 -21.23 5.28
N GLY A 174 6.91 -22.09 5.97
CA GLY A 174 6.74 -23.54 5.90
C GLY A 174 7.37 -24.17 4.65
N GLN A 175 7.84 -25.42 4.78
CA GLN A 175 8.48 -26.16 3.69
C GLN A 175 7.52 -26.29 2.48
N GLY A 176 7.99 -25.88 1.31
CA GLY A 176 7.30 -26.05 0.03
C GLY A 176 6.49 -24.85 -0.50
N LYS A 177 6.37 -23.73 0.23
CA LYS A 177 5.56 -22.58 -0.18
C LYS A 177 6.31 -21.25 -0.36
N ALA A 178 7.64 -21.27 -0.31
CA ALA A 178 8.43 -20.06 -0.54
C ALA A 178 8.42 -19.69 -2.02
N ARG A 179 7.47 -18.85 -2.42
CA ARG A 179 7.43 -18.24 -3.76
C ARG A 179 8.48 -17.15 -3.96
N TYR A 180 9.07 -16.65 -2.88
CA TYR A 180 9.97 -15.49 -2.91
C TYR A 180 11.11 -15.66 -1.93
N ASP A 181 12.31 -15.20 -2.32
CA ASP A 181 13.44 -15.09 -1.41
C ASP A 181 13.21 -13.91 -0.47
N PHE A 182 13.33 -14.14 0.84
CA PHE A 182 13.13 -13.07 1.83
C PHE A 182 14.35 -12.13 1.85
N PRO A 183 14.18 -10.81 1.66
CA PRO A 183 15.29 -9.89 1.76
C PRO A 183 15.65 -9.69 3.23
N VAL A 184 16.89 -10.01 3.59
CA VAL A 184 17.44 -9.61 4.88
C VAL A 184 17.81 -8.13 4.75
N SER A 185 17.13 -7.30 5.52
CA SER A 185 17.25 -5.85 5.46
C SER A 185 17.34 -5.27 6.86
N LEU A 186 18.07 -4.18 7.00
CA LEU A 186 18.33 -3.52 8.27
C LEU A 186 17.82 -2.08 8.25
N GLY A 187 17.02 -1.75 9.26
CA GLY A 187 16.65 -0.37 9.59
C GLY A 187 17.33 0.08 10.88
N LEU A 188 16.60 0.80 11.71
CA LEU A 188 16.94 1.04 13.12
C LEU A 188 16.40 -0.15 13.95
N GLY A 189 17.04 -1.32 13.81
CA GLY A 189 16.46 -2.59 14.23
C GLY A 189 15.29 -2.97 13.32
N ILE A 190 14.09 -3.16 13.90
CA ILE A 190 12.84 -3.40 13.16
C ILE A 190 12.19 -2.13 12.63
N LEU A 191 12.59 -0.95 13.14
CA LEU A 191 12.06 0.34 12.68
C LEU A 191 12.72 0.75 11.37
N PRO A 192 12.00 1.45 10.47
CA PRO A 192 12.60 1.97 9.25
C PRO A 192 13.67 3.01 9.50
N LEU A 193 14.55 3.20 8.53
CA LEU A 193 15.51 4.31 8.49
C LEU A 193 14.77 5.65 8.41
N PRO A 194 15.35 6.74 8.92
CA PRO A 194 14.71 8.06 8.98
C PRO A 194 14.68 8.75 7.61
N VAL A 195 14.08 8.10 6.64
CA VAL A 195 13.88 8.62 5.29
C VAL A 195 12.48 9.23 5.20
N GLN A 196 12.37 10.41 4.60
CA GLN A 196 11.08 11.04 4.39
C GLN A 196 10.20 10.23 3.43
N PHE A 197 8.93 10.02 3.79
CA PHE A 197 7.92 9.39 2.94
C PHE A 197 6.99 10.44 2.35
N THR A 198 6.80 10.42 1.04
CA THR A 198 5.81 11.27 0.37
C THR A 198 4.83 10.40 -0.40
N TYR A 199 3.53 10.61 -0.16
CA TYR A 199 2.44 9.92 -0.84
C TYR A 199 1.76 10.90 -1.78
N HIS A 200 1.63 10.51 -3.03
CA HIS A 200 0.99 11.31 -4.07
C HIS A 200 -0.32 10.65 -4.48
N VAL A 201 -1.42 11.34 -4.27
CA VAL A 201 -2.74 10.89 -4.72
C VAL A 201 -2.91 11.29 -6.17
N GLY A 202 -3.19 10.31 -7.04
CA GLY A 202 -3.44 10.51 -8.46
C GLY A 202 -4.87 10.91 -8.78
N GLU A 203 -5.12 11.17 -10.05
CA GLU A 203 -6.47 11.42 -10.52
C GLU A 203 -7.31 10.14 -10.46
N PRO A 204 -8.59 10.23 -10.07
CA PRO A 204 -9.51 9.10 -10.08
C PRO A 204 -9.71 8.55 -11.49
N ILE A 205 -9.49 7.26 -11.67
CA ILE A 205 -9.67 6.56 -12.95
C ILE A 205 -10.98 5.78 -12.88
N GLN A 206 -11.96 6.22 -13.66
CA GLN A 206 -13.27 5.58 -13.70
C GLN A 206 -13.20 4.27 -14.50
N PRO A 207 -13.77 3.17 -14.00
CA PRO A 207 -13.93 1.98 -14.81
C PRO A 207 -14.94 2.23 -15.94
N PRO A 208 -14.81 1.55 -17.09
CA PRO A 208 -15.85 1.58 -18.11
C PRO A 208 -17.18 1.07 -17.52
N GLN A 209 -18.29 1.64 -18.02
CA GLN A 209 -19.62 1.28 -17.52
C GLN A 209 -20.00 -0.15 -17.86
N GLY A 210 -20.55 -0.85 -16.89
CA GLY A 210 -21.04 -2.22 -17.01
C GLY A 210 -20.25 -3.21 -16.14
N ALA A 211 -20.85 -3.63 -15.03
CA ALA A 211 -20.23 -4.57 -14.10
C ALA A 211 -19.89 -5.94 -14.74
N HIS A 212 -20.61 -6.33 -15.81
CA HIS A 212 -20.34 -7.54 -16.59
C HIS A 212 -18.98 -7.54 -17.29
N LEU A 213 -18.38 -6.36 -17.53
CA LEU A 213 -17.03 -6.24 -18.11
C LEU A 213 -15.93 -6.85 -17.22
N ALA A 214 -16.22 -7.09 -15.94
CA ALA A 214 -15.32 -7.84 -15.06
C ALA A 214 -15.14 -9.31 -15.46
N ASP A 215 -16.06 -9.85 -16.26
CA ASP A 215 -16.02 -11.22 -16.77
C ASP A 215 -15.41 -11.29 -18.18
N ASP A 216 -15.17 -10.14 -18.84
CA ASP A 216 -14.44 -10.06 -20.11
C ASP A 216 -12.93 -9.87 -19.84
N PRO A 217 -12.08 -10.86 -20.16
CA PRO A 217 -10.64 -10.77 -19.95
C PRO A 217 -10.00 -9.55 -20.64
N ARG A 218 -10.47 -9.20 -21.85
CA ARG A 218 -9.92 -8.06 -22.62
C ARG A 218 -10.24 -6.73 -21.97
N ALA A 219 -11.47 -6.57 -21.47
CA ALA A 219 -11.86 -5.36 -20.73
C ALA A 219 -11.08 -5.21 -19.44
N VAL A 220 -10.88 -6.31 -18.69
CA VAL A 220 -10.10 -6.34 -17.45
C VAL A 220 -8.64 -5.97 -17.71
N GLU A 221 -7.99 -6.58 -18.71
CA GLU A 221 -6.60 -6.29 -19.08
C GLU A 221 -6.42 -4.85 -19.57
N ALA A 222 -7.35 -4.34 -20.37
CA ALA A 222 -7.33 -2.97 -20.85
C ALA A 222 -7.42 -1.97 -19.70
N PHE A 223 -8.36 -2.18 -18.76
CA PHE A 223 -8.52 -1.32 -17.60
C PHE A 223 -7.34 -1.43 -16.64
N GLN A 224 -6.86 -2.64 -16.36
CA GLN A 224 -5.64 -2.85 -15.57
C GLN A 224 -4.45 -2.11 -16.19
N GLY A 225 -4.23 -2.24 -17.48
CA GLY A 225 -3.14 -1.58 -18.20
C GLY A 225 -3.24 -0.05 -18.17
N LEU A 226 -4.46 0.51 -18.22
CA LEU A 226 -4.70 1.95 -18.05
C LEU A 226 -4.26 2.42 -16.66
N VAL A 227 -4.74 1.74 -15.62
CA VAL A 227 -4.41 2.08 -14.23
C VAL A 227 -2.91 1.90 -13.96
N TRP A 228 -2.30 0.82 -14.44
CA TRP A 228 -0.87 0.56 -14.26
C TRP A 228 -0.01 1.66 -14.89
N ARG A 229 -0.29 2.08 -16.14
CA ARG A 229 0.45 3.16 -16.80
C ARG A 229 0.35 4.48 -16.04
N ALA A 230 -0.86 4.83 -15.60
CA ALA A 230 -1.08 6.04 -14.80
C ALA A 230 -0.33 5.98 -13.46
N ALA A 231 -0.39 4.85 -12.77
CA ALA A 231 0.29 4.63 -11.50
C ALA A 231 1.83 4.68 -11.65
N GLN A 232 2.41 4.01 -12.67
CA GLN A 232 3.86 4.03 -12.89
C GLN A 232 4.35 5.45 -13.24
N GLY A 233 3.66 6.14 -14.16
CA GLY A 233 4.02 7.51 -14.51
C GLY A 233 3.94 8.47 -13.31
N GLN A 234 2.94 8.30 -12.45
CA GLN A 234 2.82 9.07 -11.22
C GLN A 234 3.93 8.72 -10.21
N LEU A 235 4.28 7.44 -10.08
CA LEU A 235 5.37 7.00 -9.21
C LEU A 235 6.71 7.59 -9.66
N ASP A 236 6.99 7.57 -10.96
CA ASP A 236 8.20 8.13 -11.54
C ASP A 236 8.31 9.65 -11.26
N GLU A 237 7.19 10.38 -11.37
CA GLU A 237 7.14 11.81 -11.04
C GLU A 237 7.30 12.05 -9.54
N ALA A 238 6.61 11.26 -8.70
CA ALA A 238 6.74 11.34 -7.25
C ALA A 238 8.18 11.12 -6.80
N VAL A 239 8.88 10.16 -7.39
CA VAL A 239 10.30 9.87 -7.10
C VAL A 239 11.19 11.01 -7.53
N ARG A 240 10.99 11.58 -8.74
CA ARG A 240 11.76 12.75 -9.20
C ARG A 240 11.61 13.94 -8.25
N GLN A 241 10.38 14.25 -7.85
CA GLN A 241 10.09 15.32 -6.89
C GLN A 241 10.74 15.05 -5.54
N TRP A 242 10.63 13.83 -5.03
CA TRP A 242 11.22 13.41 -3.76
C TRP A 242 12.76 13.50 -3.81
N GLN A 243 13.39 13.15 -4.91
CA GLN A 243 14.84 13.27 -5.10
C GLN A 243 15.32 14.73 -5.16
N ALA A 244 14.50 15.61 -5.72
CA ALA A 244 14.81 17.04 -5.87
C ALA A 244 14.54 17.87 -4.59
N GLN A 245 13.83 17.32 -3.60
CA GLN A 245 13.53 18.05 -2.36
C GLN A 245 14.80 18.35 -1.55
N PRO A 246 14.86 19.53 -0.90
CA PRO A 246 15.89 19.84 0.09
C PRO A 246 15.87 18.78 1.20
N ARG A 247 17.04 18.28 1.56
CA ARG A 247 17.21 17.25 2.59
C ARG A 247 17.64 17.90 3.89
N ASP A 248 16.88 17.61 4.96
CA ASP A 248 17.45 17.84 6.28
C ASP A 248 18.53 16.79 6.60
N TRP A 249 19.28 17.02 7.66
CA TRP A 249 20.37 16.12 8.06
C TRP A 249 19.90 14.69 8.36
N LEU A 250 18.68 14.53 8.89
CA LEU A 250 18.14 13.23 9.27
C LEU A 250 17.75 12.40 8.03
N ASP A 251 17.08 13.03 7.04
CA ASP A 251 16.77 12.38 5.76
C ASP A 251 18.05 12.05 4.97
N ALA A 252 19.01 12.96 4.97
CA ALA A 252 20.31 12.73 4.32
C ALA A 252 21.05 11.53 4.93
N LEU A 253 21.02 11.41 6.26
CA LEU A 253 21.57 10.27 6.99
C LEU A 253 20.82 8.98 6.63
N GLY A 254 19.48 9.00 6.67
CA GLY A 254 18.64 7.84 6.33
C GLY A 254 18.92 7.31 4.94
N ARG A 255 18.94 8.19 3.93
CA ARG A 255 19.24 7.81 2.53
C ARG A 255 20.66 7.27 2.37
N LYS A 256 21.65 7.85 3.05
CA LYS A 256 23.04 7.36 3.05
C LYS A 256 23.12 5.94 3.64
N LEU A 257 22.36 5.66 4.69
CA LEU A 257 22.33 4.34 5.32
C LEU A 257 21.58 3.29 4.48
N ALA A 258 20.60 3.72 3.68
CA ALA A 258 19.81 2.84 2.82
C ALA A 258 20.60 2.30 1.61
N GLY A 259 21.67 2.97 1.22
CA GLY A 259 22.61 2.58 0.15
C GLY A 259 22.10 2.94 -1.23
#